data_3359c6573397828f72b0f5fab93ea77c
#
_entry.id   3359c6573397828f72b0f5fab93ea77c
#
_cell.length_a   1.000
_cell.length_b   1.000
_cell.length_c   1.000
_cell.angle_alpha   90.00
_cell.angle_beta   90.00
_cell.angle_gamma   90.00
#
_symmetry.space_group_name_H-M   'P 1'
#
loop_
_entity.id
_entity.type
_entity.pdbx_description
1 polymer ?
#
loop_
_entity_poly.entity_id
_entity_poly.type
_entity_poly.pdbx_seq_one_letter_code
_entity_poly.pdbx_strand_id
1 'polypeptide(L)'
;MPVLEIHLLEGYSDVDKARLLEGLTDAVRLVVPAPPEAVTVMIHEMRSGDYMRGRQVRTPAPARPDPSGIVQQFLSDMQARNLDAARTHLAPEFTMHFPGSGAIYDLDALIRWAAPRYQSVMKTYAGFDTMQTNGDASVVYCRGTLSGVWSDGTAFDGIRFIDRFEITDGLLTRQDVWNDIAEMRATS
;
A
#
# COMPACT_ATOMS: atom_id res chain seq x y z
N MET A 1 -26.79 -11.58 -11.61
CA MET A 1 -25.44 -11.45 -12.18
C MET A 1 -25.21 -9.96 -12.47
N PRO A 2 -24.40 -9.25 -11.65
CA PRO A 2 -24.09 -7.84 -11.91
C PRO A 2 -23.23 -7.71 -13.18
N VAL A 3 -23.54 -6.69 -13.99
CA VAL A 3 -22.77 -6.34 -15.20
C VAL A 3 -22.42 -4.86 -15.10
N LEU A 4 -21.14 -4.53 -15.27
CA LEU A 4 -20.65 -3.16 -15.33
C LEU A 4 -19.99 -2.92 -16.68
N GLU A 5 -20.29 -1.78 -17.26
CA GLU A 5 -19.62 -1.29 -18.46
C GLU A 5 -18.93 0.02 -18.15
N ILE A 6 -17.69 0.15 -18.56
CA ILE A 6 -16.90 1.37 -18.37
C ILE A 6 -16.34 1.83 -19.72
N HIS A 7 -16.47 3.11 -20.00
CA HIS A 7 -15.90 3.73 -21.19
C HIS A 7 -14.65 4.50 -20.83
N LEU A 8 -13.52 4.14 -21.42
CA LEU A 8 -12.22 4.80 -21.20
C LEU A 8 -11.67 5.32 -22.53
N LEU A 9 -10.88 6.38 -22.47
CA LEU A 9 -9.98 6.71 -23.57
C LEU A 9 -8.86 5.67 -23.64
N GLU A 10 -8.48 5.27 -24.86
CA GLU A 10 -7.34 4.37 -25.09
C GLU A 10 -6.03 4.95 -24.52
N GLY A 11 -5.10 4.11 -24.08
CA GLY A 11 -3.79 4.50 -23.61
C GLY A 11 -3.40 3.96 -22.23
N TYR A 12 -4.28 3.29 -21.53
CA TYR A 12 -3.95 2.55 -20.32
C TYR A 12 -3.37 1.17 -20.67
N SER A 13 -2.35 0.74 -19.92
CA SER A 13 -1.76 -0.59 -20.08
C SER A 13 -2.74 -1.69 -19.68
N ASP A 14 -2.49 -2.93 -20.14
CA ASP A 14 -3.33 -4.08 -19.74
C ASP A 14 -3.26 -4.34 -18.23
N VAL A 15 -2.13 -4.01 -17.59
CA VAL A 15 -1.98 -4.11 -16.11
C VAL A 15 -2.88 -3.08 -15.41
N ASP A 16 -2.93 -1.83 -15.89
CA ASP A 16 -3.79 -0.81 -15.30
C ASP A 16 -5.27 -1.13 -15.50
N LYS A 17 -5.62 -1.66 -16.69
CA LYS A 17 -6.98 -2.12 -17.00
C LYS A 17 -7.40 -3.30 -16.11
N ALA A 18 -6.52 -4.28 -15.91
CA ALA A 18 -6.76 -5.40 -15.00
C ALA A 18 -7.02 -4.93 -13.57
N ARG A 19 -6.17 -4.06 -13.05
CA ARG A 19 -6.31 -3.45 -11.70
C ARG A 19 -7.65 -2.71 -11.56
N LEU A 20 -8.08 -1.98 -12.61
CA LEU A 20 -9.36 -1.29 -12.60
C LEU A 20 -10.54 -2.28 -12.59
N LEU A 21 -10.49 -3.34 -13.39
CA LEU A 21 -11.53 -4.37 -13.45
C LEU A 21 -11.68 -5.12 -12.13
N GLU A 22 -10.57 -5.46 -11.48
CA GLU A 22 -10.53 -6.09 -10.16
C GLU A 22 -11.15 -5.17 -9.10
N GLY A 23 -10.73 -3.90 -9.06
CA GLY A 23 -11.27 -2.92 -8.11
C GLY A 23 -12.77 -2.68 -8.27
N LEU A 24 -13.28 -2.66 -9.51
CA LEU A 24 -14.72 -2.54 -9.78
C LEU A 24 -15.48 -3.81 -9.36
N THR A 25 -14.90 -4.98 -9.59
CA THR A 25 -15.47 -6.25 -9.12
C THR A 25 -15.64 -6.24 -7.60
N ASP A 26 -14.58 -5.83 -6.87
CA ASP A 26 -14.62 -5.79 -5.42
C ASP A 26 -15.58 -4.71 -4.89
N ALA A 27 -15.64 -3.55 -5.53
CA ALA A 27 -16.58 -2.50 -5.16
C ALA A 27 -18.06 -2.96 -5.26
N VAL A 28 -18.40 -3.71 -6.30
CA VAL A 28 -19.76 -4.30 -6.43
C VAL A 28 -20.03 -5.26 -5.28
N ARG A 29 -19.08 -6.11 -4.95
CA ARG A 29 -19.22 -7.14 -3.92
C ARG A 29 -19.37 -6.60 -2.50
N LEU A 30 -18.98 -5.35 -2.26
CA LEU A 30 -19.27 -4.69 -0.98
C LEU A 30 -20.77 -4.45 -0.74
N VAL A 31 -21.57 -4.42 -1.80
CA VAL A 31 -23.02 -4.12 -1.72
C VAL A 31 -23.86 -5.30 -2.21
N VAL A 32 -23.41 -5.95 -3.29
CA VAL A 32 -24.14 -7.04 -3.93
C VAL A 32 -23.53 -8.38 -3.49
N PRO A 33 -24.29 -9.30 -2.88
CA PRO A 33 -23.79 -10.60 -2.44
C PRO A 33 -23.58 -11.54 -3.63
N ALA A 34 -22.55 -11.28 -4.44
CA ALA A 34 -22.16 -12.07 -5.59
C ALA A 34 -20.72 -12.58 -5.42
N PRO A 35 -20.42 -13.84 -5.77
CA PRO A 35 -19.04 -14.29 -5.82
C PRO A 35 -18.32 -13.64 -7.02
N PRO A 36 -16.97 -13.51 -7.00
CA PRO A 36 -16.22 -12.77 -8.04
C PRO A 36 -16.53 -13.23 -9.45
N GLU A 37 -16.63 -14.54 -9.67
CA GLU A 37 -16.92 -15.17 -10.97
C GLU A 37 -18.33 -14.87 -11.51
N ALA A 38 -19.22 -14.35 -10.69
CA ALA A 38 -20.57 -13.94 -11.10
C ALA A 38 -20.65 -12.45 -11.47
N VAL A 39 -19.58 -11.68 -11.30
CA VAL A 39 -19.53 -10.27 -11.66
C VAL A 39 -18.86 -10.13 -13.03
N THR A 40 -19.55 -9.48 -13.97
CA THR A 40 -18.97 -9.17 -15.29
C THR A 40 -18.61 -7.68 -15.32
N VAL A 41 -17.37 -7.37 -15.67
CA VAL A 41 -16.92 -5.99 -15.90
C VAL A 41 -16.30 -5.90 -17.29
N MET A 42 -16.71 -4.92 -18.09
CA MET A 42 -16.25 -4.72 -19.46
C MET A 42 -15.70 -3.30 -19.64
N ILE A 43 -14.60 -3.18 -20.38
CA ILE A 43 -14.01 -1.90 -20.78
C ILE A 43 -14.28 -1.71 -22.28
N HIS A 44 -14.85 -0.56 -22.62
CA HIS A 44 -14.96 -0.06 -23.98
C HIS A 44 -13.93 1.06 -24.18
N GLU A 45 -12.87 0.78 -24.92
CA GLU A 45 -11.86 1.79 -25.23
C GLU A 45 -12.32 2.66 -26.39
N MET A 46 -12.16 3.98 -26.24
CA MET A 46 -12.47 4.99 -27.25
C MET A 46 -11.20 5.69 -27.69
N ARG A 47 -11.04 5.89 -28.97
CA ARG A 47 -9.96 6.72 -29.50
C ARG A 47 -10.16 8.16 -29.07
N SER A 48 -9.08 8.87 -28.77
CA SER A 48 -9.14 10.29 -28.41
C SER A 48 -9.87 11.15 -29.42
N GLY A 49 -9.75 10.81 -30.73
CA GLY A 49 -10.47 11.48 -31.80
C GLY A 49 -11.99 11.27 -31.81
N ASP A 50 -12.46 10.22 -31.16
CA ASP A 50 -13.90 9.86 -31.10
C ASP A 50 -14.55 10.40 -29.80
N TYR A 51 -13.80 11.13 -28.96
CA TYR A 51 -14.28 11.69 -27.70
C TYR A 51 -14.02 13.18 -27.58
N MET A 52 -15.09 13.93 -27.31
CA MET A 52 -15.03 15.37 -27.09
C MET A 52 -15.79 15.78 -25.83
N ARG A 53 -15.17 16.56 -24.98
CA ARG A 53 -15.80 17.17 -23.82
C ARG A 53 -15.62 18.67 -23.81
N GLY A 54 -16.72 19.43 -23.74
CA GLY A 54 -16.68 20.89 -23.76
C GLY A 54 -16.08 21.45 -25.07
N ARG A 55 -16.38 20.83 -26.21
CA ARG A 55 -15.87 21.19 -27.55
C ARG A 55 -14.35 21.04 -27.71
N GLN A 56 -13.73 20.22 -26.86
CA GLN A 56 -12.29 19.93 -26.91
C GLN A 56 -12.08 18.41 -26.92
N VAL A 57 -11.26 17.94 -27.84
CA VAL A 57 -10.73 16.58 -27.83
C VAL A 57 -9.93 16.38 -26.53
N ARG A 58 -10.06 15.23 -25.92
CA ARG A 58 -9.37 14.89 -24.67
C ARG A 58 -8.43 13.73 -24.88
N THR A 59 -7.32 13.74 -24.16
CA THR A 59 -6.41 12.61 -24.00
C THR A 59 -6.59 11.99 -22.64
N PRO A 60 -6.28 10.69 -22.46
CA PRO A 60 -6.33 10.06 -21.14
C PRO A 60 -5.34 10.73 -20.18
N ALA A 61 -5.71 10.82 -18.92
CA ALA A 61 -4.76 11.13 -17.87
C ALA A 61 -3.81 9.92 -17.66
N PRO A 62 -2.56 10.12 -17.21
CA PRO A 62 -1.69 9.01 -16.87
C PRO A 62 -2.31 8.14 -15.76
N ALA A 63 -2.08 6.83 -15.83
CA ALA A 63 -2.50 5.93 -14.77
C ALA A 63 -1.83 6.32 -13.44
N ARG A 64 -2.56 6.23 -12.35
CA ARG A 64 -1.96 6.37 -11.02
C ARG A 64 -1.10 5.14 -10.74
N PRO A 65 0.10 5.29 -10.14
CA PRO A 65 0.90 4.16 -9.69
C PRO A 65 0.12 3.24 -8.78
N ASP A 66 0.46 1.96 -8.76
CA ASP A 66 -0.12 1.00 -7.82
C ASP A 66 0.35 1.29 -6.39
N PRO A 67 -0.54 1.71 -5.46
CA PRO A 67 -0.13 2.03 -4.09
C PRO A 67 0.43 0.82 -3.34
N SER A 68 -0.11 -0.38 -3.61
CA SER A 68 0.38 -1.62 -2.99
C SER A 68 1.80 -1.94 -3.46
N GLY A 69 2.08 -1.79 -4.75
CA GLY A 69 3.42 -1.97 -5.31
C GLY A 69 4.46 -1.00 -4.72
N ILE A 70 4.08 0.27 -4.51
CA ILE A 70 4.95 1.27 -3.86
C ILE A 70 5.30 0.83 -2.44
N VAL A 71 4.32 0.43 -1.63
CA VAL A 71 4.54 -0.03 -0.26
C VAL A 71 5.42 -1.28 -0.22
N GLN A 72 5.16 -2.25 -1.09
CA GLN A 72 5.96 -3.48 -1.18
C GLN A 72 7.41 -3.18 -1.52
N GLN A 73 7.65 -2.28 -2.49
CA GLN A 73 9.01 -1.91 -2.87
C GLN A 73 9.72 -1.17 -1.73
N PHE A 74 9.07 -0.20 -1.10
CA PHE A 74 9.61 0.49 0.07
C PHE A 74 10.01 -0.48 1.19
N LEU A 75 9.12 -1.42 1.54
CA LEU A 75 9.38 -2.40 2.59
C LEU A 75 10.50 -3.38 2.22
N SER A 76 10.60 -3.75 0.94
CA SER A 76 11.70 -4.57 0.40
C SER A 76 13.04 -3.84 0.52
N ASP A 77 13.10 -2.57 0.14
CA ASP A 77 14.30 -1.74 0.25
C ASP A 77 14.72 -1.55 1.71
N MET A 78 13.75 -1.33 2.61
CA MET A 78 14.00 -1.25 4.06
C MET A 78 14.56 -2.56 4.62
N GLN A 79 14.03 -3.71 4.22
CA GLN A 79 14.53 -5.02 4.65
C GLN A 79 15.93 -5.31 4.11
N ALA A 80 16.21 -4.92 2.87
CA ALA A 80 17.53 -5.03 2.25
C ALA A 80 18.55 -4.00 2.78
N ARG A 81 18.13 -3.07 3.65
CA ARG A 81 18.95 -1.94 4.11
C ARG A 81 19.41 -0.99 2.99
N ASN A 82 18.68 -0.97 1.89
CA ASN A 82 18.90 -0.06 0.78
C ASN A 82 18.17 1.27 1.07
N LEU A 83 18.73 2.05 2.00
CA LEU A 83 18.07 3.26 2.51
C LEU A 83 17.94 4.36 1.46
N ASP A 84 18.87 4.42 0.51
CA ASP A 84 18.82 5.44 -0.56
C ASP A 84 17.65 5.15 -1.51
N ALA A 85 17.43 3.90 -1.89
CA ALA A 85 16.24 3.51 -2.65
C ALA A 85 14.97 3.72 -1.83
N ALA A 86 14.94 3.30 -0.54
CA ALA A 86 13.78 3.50 0.32
C ALA A 86 13.38 4.97 0.43
N ARG A 87 14.34 5.91 0.52
CA ARG A 87 14.07 7.35 0.57
C ARG A 87 13.36 7.89 -0.68
N THR A 88 13.58 7.27 -1.84
CA THR A 88 12.93 7.73 -3.10
C THR A 88 11.42 7.55 -3.09
N HIS A 89 10.89 6.71 -2.21
CA HIS A 89 9.46 6.48 -2.06
C HIS A 89 8.79 7.46 -1.08
N LEU A 90 9.55 8.30 -0.37
CA LEU A 90 9.04 9.16 0.70
C LEU A 90 8.75 10.57 0.20
N ALA A 91 7.60 11.12 0.60
CA ALA A 91 7.31 12.53 0.45
C ALA A 91 8.20 13.37 1.41
N PRO A 92 8.48 14.63 1.09
CA PRO A 92 9.29 15.52 1.96
C PRO A 92 8.74 15.65 3.38
N GLU A 93 7.41 15.62 3.54
CA GLU A 93 6.68 15.71 4.81
C GLU A 93 6.37 14.34 5.45
N PHE A 94 6.99 13.27 4.97
CA PHE A 94 6.74 11.92 5.46
C PHE A 94 6.92 11.81 6.97
N THR A 95 5.96 11.13 7.61
CA THR A 95 5.99 10.84 9.05
C THR A 95 5.71 9.37 9.31
N MET A 96 6.32 8.83 10.36
CA MET A 96 6.04 7.47 10.81
C MET A 96 5.85 7.41 12.32
N HIS A 97 4.98 6.51 12.77
CA HIS A 97 4.66 6.29 14.18
C HIS A 97 4.75 4.79 14.48
N PHE A 98 5.55 4.46 15.47
CA PHE A 98 5.69 3.10 15.98
C PHE A 98 5.17 3.01 17.40
N PRO A 99 4.79 1.83 17.91
CA PRO A 99 4.39 1.66 19.30
C PRO A 99 5.45 2.19 20.26
N GLY A 100 5.07 3.14 21.11
CA GLY A 100 5.97 3.77 22.07
C GLY A 100 6.98 4.76 21.49
N SER A 101 6.84 5.17 20.22
CA SER A 101 7.61 6.29 19.65
C SER A 101 6.78 7.57 19.65
N GLY A 102 7.45 8.74 19.62
CA GLY A 102 6.87 9.94 19.03
C GLY A 102 6.85 9.85 17.50
N ALA A 103 6.54 10.97 16.84
CA ALA A 103 6.67 11.06 15.39
C ALA A 103 8.15 10.94 14.97
N ILE A 104 8.42 10.12 13.96
CA ILE A 104 9.73 9.93 13.36
C ILE A 104 9.64 10.44 11.92
N TYR A 105 10.61 11.25 11.49
CA TYR A 105 10.54 11.98 10.24
C TYR A 105 11.55 11.51 9.17
N ASP A 106 12.48 10.63 9.56
CA ASP A 106 13.50 10.11 8.63
C ASP A 106 13.92 8.69 8.99
N LEU A 107 14.49 7.97 8.01
CA LEU A 107 14.89 6.58 8.17
C LEU A 107 16.06 6.40 9.14
N ASP A 108 16.97 7.38 9.25
CA ASP A 108 18.11 7.29 10.18
C ASP A 108 17.61 7.40 11.62
N ALA A 109 16.63 8.26 11.89
CA ALA A 109 15.96 8.35 13.18
C ALA A 109 15.24 7.04 13.52
N LEU A 110 14.57 6.40 12.56
CA LEU A 110 13.97 5.08 12.74
C LEU A 110 15.01 4.03 13.14
N ILE A 111 16.14 3.99 12.44
CA ILE A 111 17.22 3.02 12.73
C ILE A 111 17.77 3.25 14.15
N ARG A 112 18.04 4.50 14.52
CA ARG A 112 18.50 4.85 15.88
C ARG A 112 17.47 4.45 16.95
N TRP A 113 16.19 4.65 16.67
CA TRP A 113 15.10 4.25 17.58
C TRP A 113 14.99 2.72 17.71
N ALA A 114 15.21 1.98 16.62
CA ALA A 114 15.11 0.52 16.57
C ALA A 114 16.31 -0.20 17.21
N ALA A 115 17.52 0.35 17.08
CA ALA A 115 18.78 -0.29 17.47
C ALA A 115 18.83 -0.85 18.91
N PRO A 116 18.31 -0.18 19.96
CA PRO A 116 18.31 -0.75 21.31
C PRO A 116 17.22 -1.81 21.54
N ARG A 117 16.31 -2.04 20.58
CA ARG A 117 15.14 -2.91 20.74
C ARG A 117 15.38 -4.33 20.24
N TYR A 118 16.01 -4.45 19.09
CA TYR A 118 16.27 -5.74 18.43
C TYR A 118 17.54 -5.69 17.57
N GLN A 119 18.21 -6.83 17.47
CA GLN A 119 19.35 -7.00 16.56
C GLN A 119 18.86 -7.16 15.11
N SER A 120 17.75 -7.88 14.92
CA SER A 120 17.11 -8.06 13.62
C SER A 120 15.60 -8.19 13.74
N VAL A 121 14.89 -7.71 12.72
CA VAL A 121 13.46 -7.88 12.55
C VAL A 121 13.19 -8.19 11.08
N MET A 122 12.38 -9.20 10.82
CA MET A 122 11.86 -9.58 9.51
C MET A 122 10.34 -9.62 9.53
N LYS A 123 9.73 -9.29 8.40
CA LYS A 123 8.28 -9.34 8.19
C LYS A 123 7.92 -10.49 7.27
N THR A 124 6.92 -11.28 7.69
CA THR A 124 6.22 -12.22 6.83
C THR A 124 4.83 -11.65 6.57
N TYR A 125 4.52 -11.32 5.31
CA TYR A 125 3.27 -10.68 4.94
C TYR A 125 2.17 -11.70 4.70
N ALA A 126 1.00 -11.48 5.30
CA ALA A 126 -0.21 -12.24 5.05
C ALA A 126 -1.10 -11.56 3.98
N GLY A 127 -0.92 -10.27 3.75
CA GLY A 127 -1.66 -9.55 2.71
C GLY A 127 -1.45 -8.05 2.73
N PHE A 128 -1.88 -7.44 1.62
CA PHE A 128 -1.94 -5.99 1.41
C PHE A 128 -3.35 -5.63 0.97
N ASP A 129 -3.98 -4.71 1.67
CA ASP A 129 -5.33 -4.26 1.38
C ASP A 129 -5.28 -2.76 1.04
N THR A 130 -5.71 -2.40 -0.17
CA THR A 130 -5.66 -1.02 -0.67
C THR A 130 -7.06 -0.42 -0.70
N MET A 131 -7.18 0.83 -0.27
CA MET A 131 -8.41 1.60 -0.36
C MET A 131 -8.12 3.05 -0.80
N GLN A 132 -9.04 3.65 -1.54
CA GLN A 132 -9.05 5.07 -1.83
C GLN A 132 -9.79 5.82 -0.74
N THR A 133 -9.22 6.93 -0.24
CA THR A 133 -9.91 7.83 0.69
C THR A 133 -10.85 8.77 -0.07
N ASN A 134 -11.60 9.59 0.67
CA ASN A 134 -12.44 10.64 0.07
C ASN A 134 -11.63 11.78 -0.58
N GLY A 135 -10.31 11.83 -0.36
CA GLY A 135 -9.38 12.76 -0.97
C GLY A 135 -8.50 12.09 -2.04
N ASP A 136 -7.35 12.69 -2.31
CA ASP A 136 -6.40 12.18 -3.31
C ASP A 136 -5.47 11.08 -2.77
N ALA A 137 -5.45 10.87 -1.46
CA ALA A 137 -4.62 9.85 -0.84
C ALA A 137 -5.21 8.44 -1.00
N SER A 138 -4.35 7.49 -1.34
CA SER A 138 -4.63 6.06 -1.18
C SER A 138 -4.09 5.58 0.16
N VAL A 139 -4.73 4.58 0.74
CA VAL A 139 -4.29 3.92 1.98
C VAL A 139 -4.02 2.46 1.69
N VAL A 140 -2.88 1.98 2.17
CA VAL A 140 -2.51 0.56 2.12
C VAL A 140 -2.31 0.06 3.53
N TYR A 141 -3.03 -1.00 3.88
CA TYR A 141 -2.75 -1.80 5.07
C TYR A 141 -1.96 -3.03 4.68
N CYS A 142 -0.81 -3.26 5.33
CA CYS A 142 -0.14 -4.56 5.25
C CYS A 142 -0.15 -5.22 6.62
N ARG A 143 -0.37 -6.52 6.63
CA ARG A 143 -0.48 -7.31 7.85
C ARG A 143 0.31 -8.60 7.75
N GLY A 144 0.69 -9.15 8.90
CA GLY A 144 1.44 -10.38 8.96
C GLY A 144 2.07 -10.63 10.32
N THR A 145 3.22 -11.28 10.32
CA THR A 145 3.99 -11.58 11.53
C THR A 145 5.41 -11.07 11.43
N LEU A 146 5.96 -10.73 12.60
CA LEU A 146 7.36 -10.37 12.79
C LEU A 146 8.10 -11.57 13.36
N SER A 147 9.33 -11.78 12.91
CA SER A 147 10.32 -12.66 13.49
C SER A 147 11.66 -11.94 13.60
N GLY A 148 12.56 -12.43 14.44
CA GLY A 148 13.86 -11.81 14.58
C GLY A 148 14.59 -12.17 15.86
N VAL A 149 15.50 -11.28 16.27
CA VAL A 149 16.32 -11.45 17.46
C VAL A 149 16.27 -10.17 18.30
N TRP A 150 15.90 -10.30 19.57
CA TRP A 150 15.91 -9.20 20.53
C TRP A 150 17.33 -8.67 20.76
N SER A 151 17.44 -7.52 21.42
CA SER A 151 18.75 -6.92 21.76
C SER A 151 19.60 -7.79 22.69
N ASP A 152 18.99 -8.66 23.49
CA ASP A 152 19.67 -9.62 24.39
C ASP A 152 20.09 -10.93 23.70
N GLY A 153 19.80 -11.10 22.41
CA GLY A 153 20.13 -12.30 21.62
C GLY A 153 19.03 -13.37 21.59
N THR A 154 17.92 -13.18 22.30
CA THR A 154 16.80 -14.12 22.29
C THR A 154 16.02 -14.03 20.98
N ALA A 155 15.70 -15.15 20.36
CA ALA A 155 14.87 -15.18 19.15
C ALA A 155 13.39 -14.96 19.48
N PHE A 156 12.66 -14.35 18.54
CA PHE A 156 11.20 -14.23 18.59
C PHE A 156 10.59 -14.54 17.23
N ASP A 157 9.34 -15.02 17.25
CA ASP A 157 8.57 -15.33 16.05
C ASP A 157 7.08 -15.17 16.29
N GLY A 158 6.31 -15.01 15.22
CA GLY A 158 4.84 -15.00 15.26
C GLY A 158 4.19 -13.75 15.86
N ILE A 159 4.93 -12.65 16.07
CA ILE A 159 4.39 -11.40 16.60
C ILE A 159 3.54 -10.73 15.52
N ARG A 160 2.25 -10.55 15.75
CA ARG A 160 1.35 -9.93 14.78
C ARG A 160 1.66 -8.45 14.60
N PHE A 161 1.52 -7.97 13.36
CA PHE A 161 1.61 -6.55 13.04
C PHE A 161 0.58 -6.13 12.00
N ILE A 162 0.26 -4.84 12.01
CA ILE A 162 -0.41 -4.11 10.94
C ILE A 162 0.34 -2.81 10.76
N ASP A 163 0.74 -2.52 9.52
CA ASP A 163 1.21 -1.18 9.13
C ASP A 163 0.14 -0.56 8.23
N ARG A 164 -0.11 0.71 8.42
CA ARG A 164 -0.96 1.55 7.59
C ARG A 164 -0.09 2.61 6.91
N PHE A 165 -0.16 2.67 5.60
CA PHE A 165 0.52 3.68 4.79
C PHE A 165 -0.48 4.62 4.13
N GLU A 166 -0.15 5.90 4.06
CA GLU A 166 -0.82 6.87 3.19
C GLU A 166 0.10 7.21 2.01
N ILE A 167 -0.49 7.26 0.81
CA ILE A 167 0.20 7.53 -0.44
C ILE A 167 -0.52 8.65 -1.18
N THR A 168 0.19 9.72 -1.51
CA THR A 168 -0.29 10.82 -2.34
C THR A 168 0.70 11.04 -3.47
N ASP A 169 0.21 11.19 -4.70
CA ASP A 169 1.04 11.41 -5.90
C ASP A 169 2.20 10.41 -6.09
N GLY A 170 1.96 9.15 -5.66
CA GLY A 170 2.94 8.08 -5.79
C GLY A 170 4.03 8.07 -4.71
N LEU A 171 3.93 8.92 -3.69
CA LEU A 171 4.87 8.98 -2.57
C LEU A 171 4.17 8.66 -1.24
N LEU A 172 4.90 8.01 -0.35
CA LEU A 172 4.47 7.74 1.02
C LEU A 172 4.50 9.03 1.83
N THR A 173 3.36 9.41 2.40
CA THR A 173 3.23 10.60 3.26
C THR A 173 3.17 10.24 4.73
N ARG A 174 2.73 9.00 5.05
CA ARG A 174 2.60 8.55 6.43
C ARG A 174 2.71 7.04 6.56
N GLN A 175 3.31 6.59 7.67
CA GLN A 175 3.28 5.20 8.14
C GLN A 175 2.87 5.16 9.61
N ASP A 176 1.84 4.41 9.93
CA ASP A 176 1.46 4.07 11.31
C ASP A 176 1.61 2.55 11.50
N VAL A 177 2.21 2.14 12.61
CA VAL A 177 2.53 0.75 12.91
C VAL A 177 1.87 0.31 14.20
N TRP A 178 1.22 -0.84 14.19
CA TRP A 178 0.70 -1.54 15.37
C TRP A 178 1.27 -2.95 15.41
N ASN A 179 1.64 -3.43 16.59
CA ASN A 179 2.12 -4.80 16.79
C ASN A 179 1.98 -5.25 18.25
N ASP A 180 2.11 -6.54 18.48
CA ASP A 180 1.99 -7.17 19.80
C ASP A 180 3.36 -7.35 20.50
N ILE A 181 4.36 -6.55 20.14
CA ILE A 181 5.74 -6.66 20.71
C ILE A 181 5.73 -6.51 22.24
N ALA A 182 4.94 -5.56 22.76
CA ALA A 182 4.90 -5.29 24.19
C ALA A 182 4.34 -6.47 24.99
N GLU A 183 3.30 -7.10 24.50
CA GLU A 183 2.63 -8.27 25.10
C GLU A 183 3.58 -9.47 25.13
N MET A 184 4.29 -9.71 24.03
CA MET A 184 5.22 -10.84 23.93
C MET A 184 6.44 -10.67 24.86
N ARG A 185 6.95 -9.45 25.03
CA ARG A 185 8.06 -9.19 25.97
C ARG A 185 7.63 -9.28 27.44
N ALA A 186 6.39 -9.00 27.76
CA ALA A 186 5.87 -9.10 29.13
C ALA A 186 5.68 -10.55 29.58
N THR A 187 5.58 -11.50 28.63
CA THR A 187 5.36 -12.94 28.88
C THR A 187 6.63 -13.79 28.74
N SER A 188 7.75 -13.20 28.38
CA SER A 188 9.08 -13.84 28.24
C SER A 188 9.95 -13.52 29.45
#